data_4218a3468643fcec69d82bfb51103020
#
_entry.id   4218a3468643fcec69d82bfb51103020
#
_cell.length_a   1.000
_cell.length_b   1.000
_cell.length_c   1.000
_cell.angle_alpha   90.00
_cell.angle_beta   90.00
_cell.angle_gamma   90.00
#
_symmetry.space_group_name_H-M   'P 1'
#
loop_
_entity.id
_entity.type
_entity.pdbx_description
1 polymer ?
#
loop_
_entity_poly.entity_id
_entity_poly.type
_entity_poly.pdbx_seq_one_letter_code
_entity_poly.pdbx_strand_id
1 'polypeptide(L)'
;MKKIAIFLFEGAELFEIASFTDIFGWNNIVGLKEFRDIKVETISYKEEIKCTWGGVLKAEKLVTENNIEEIFSYDALVIPGGFGGANFFKDKENEIFKKLVKHFYENNKIIVAICTAVINLVE
;
A
#
# COMPACT_ATOMS: atom_id res chain seq x y z
N MET A 1 -6.88 -7.83 15.90
CA MET A 1 -6.46 -6.66 15.12
C MET A 1 -6.28 -7.04 13.66
N LYS A 2 -6.93 -6.33 12.76
CA LYS A 2 -6.70 -6.46 11.32
C LYS A 2 -5.64 -5.46 10.89
N LYS A 3 -4.76 -5.88 9.98
CA LYS A 3 -3.67 -5.03 9.50
C LYS A 3 -3.76 -4.86 7.98
N ILE A 4 -3.69 -3.62 7.55
CA ILE A 4 -3.72 -3.26 6.13
C ILE A 4 -2.41 -2.56 5.79
N ALA A 5 -1.72 -3.06 4.77
CA ALA A 5 -0.52 -2.43 4.24
C ALA A 5 -0.88 -1.62 3.00
N ILE A 6 -0.47 -0.36 2.95
CA ILE A 6 -0.59 0.47 1.74
C ILE A 6 0.80 0.58 1.13
N PHE A 7 0.96 0.03 -0.07
CA PHE A 7 2.26 0.06 -0.75
C PHE A 7 2.43 1.35 -1.53
N LEU A 8 3.47 2.10 -1.19
CA LEU A 8 3.75 3.40 -1.80
C LEU A 8 4.75 3.29 -2.94
N PHE A 9 4.30 3.60 -4.15
CA PHE A 9 5.16 3.78 -5.31
C PHE A 9 5.49 5.25 -5.53
N GLU A 10 6.63 5.52 -6.15
CA GLU A 10 6.93 6.85 -6.69
C GLU A 10 5.81 7.28 -7.63
N GLY A 11 5.39 8.54 -7.56
CA GLY A 11 4.33 9.05 -8.42
C GLY A 11 2.91 8.66 -7.99
N ALA A 12 2.73 8.09 -6.81
CA ALA A 12 1.41 7.71 -6.32
C ALA A 12 0.51 8.93 -6.09
N GLU A 13 -0.79 8.75 -6.27
CA GLU A 13 -1.79 9.77 -5.98
C GLU A 13 -2.01 9.90 -4.47
N LEU A 14 -1.71 11.06 -3.92
CA LEU A 14 -1.86 11.31 -2.48
C LEU A 14 -3.30 11.10 -2.00
N PHE A 15 -4.27 11.53 -2.78
CA PHE A 15 -5.69 11.38 -2.44
C PHE A 15 -6.08 9.91 -2.26
N GLU A 16 -5.55 9.02 -3.09
CA GLU A 16 -5.86 7.59 -3.01
C GLU A 16 -5.18 6.91 -1.81
N ILE A 17 -4.09 7.47 -1.32
CA ILE A 17 -3.43 7.02 -0.09
C ILE A 17 -4.22 7.50 1.14
N ALA A 18 -4.48 8.81 1.19
CA ALA A 18 -5.10 9.47 2.34
C ALA A 18 -6.51 8.95 2.62
N SER A 19 -7.27 8.57 1.58
CA SER A 19 -8.61 8.02 1.78
C SER A 19 -8.61 6.78 2.67
N PHE A 20 -7.63 5.90 2.52
CA PHE A 20 -7.53 4.70 3.35
C PHE A 20 -7.10 5.03 4.78
N THR A 21 -6.08 5.86 4.95
CA THR A 21 -5.59 6.21 6.29
C THR A 21 -6.67 6.94 7.09
N ASP A 22 -7.38 7.87 6.46
CA ASP A 22 -8.40 8.65 7.13
C ASP A 22 -9.65 7.83 7.46
N ILE A 23 -10.16 7.07 6.49
CA ILE A 23 -11.38 6.27 6.73
C ILE A 23 -11.16 5.26 7.84
N PHE A 24 -10.07 4.51 7.80
CA PHE A 24 -9.82 3.50 8.83
C PHE A 24 -9.41 4.13 10.17
N GLY A 25 -8.71 5.27 10.14
CA GLY A 25 -8.41 6.02 11.35
C GLY A 25 -9.68 6.47 12.07
N TRP A 26 -10.60 7.09 11.35
CA TRP A 26 -11.88 7.51 11.92
C TRP A 26 -12.75 6.31 12.32
N ASN A 27 -12.73 5.22 11.56
CA ASN A 27 -13.45 4.01 11.92
C ASN A 27 -13.04 3.50 13.31
N ASN A 28 -11.77 3.57 13.64
CA ASN A 28 -11.27 3.11 14.94
C ASN A 28 -11.76 4.00 16.10
N ILE A 29 -12.19 5.22 15.82
CA ILE A 29 -12.69 6.16 16.82
C ILE A 29 -14.22 6.14 16.91
N VAL A 30 -14.89 6.31 15.75
CA VAL A 30 -16.36 6.50 15.73
C VAL A 30 -17.13 5.34 15.11
N GLY A 31 -16.46 4.36 14.52
CA GLY A 31 -17.11 3.21 13.91
C GLY A 31 -17.81 2.30 14.91
N LEU A 32 -18.52 1.30 14.41
CA LEU A 32 -19.13 0.28 15.24
C LEU A 32 -18.06 -0.52 15.97
N LYS A 33 -18.30 -0.81 17.25
CA LYS A 33 -17.27 -1.43 18.11
C LYS A 33 -16.70 -2.73 17.55
N GLU A 34 -17.55 -3.57 16.95
CA GLU A 34 -17.11 -4.84 16.38
C GLU A 34 -16.21 -4.71 15.14
N PHE A 35 -16.19 -3.53 14.51
CA PHE A 35 -15.36 -3.27 13.32
C PHE A 35 -14.19 -2.33 13.59
N ARG A 36 -13.95 -1.97 14.83
CA ARG A 36 -12.76 -1.19 15.22
C ARG A 36 -11.54 -2.11 15.29
N ASP A 37 -10.39 -1.52 15.58
CA ASP A 37 -9.14 -2.26 15.72
C ASP A 37 -8.56 -2.69 14.36
N ILE A 38 -8.54 -1.74 13.42
CA ILE A 38 -7.89 -1.90 12.13
C ILE A 38 -6.65 -1.00 12.12
N LYS A 39 -5.48 -1.60 11.91
CA LYS A 39 -4.25 -0.85 11.74
C LYS A 39 -3.96 -0.70 10.26
N VAL A 40 -3.77 0.55 9.82
CA VAL A 40 -3.33 0.86 8.47
C VAL A 40 -1.89 1.38 8.54
N GLU A 41 -1.01 0.81 7.74
CA GLU A 41 0.39 1.17 7.74
C GLU A 41 0.88 1.36 6.32
N THR A 42 1.56 2.49 6.06
CA THR A 42 2.20 2.71 4.77
C THR A 42 3.54 2.00 4.73
N ILE A 43 3.79 1.31 3.64
CA ILE A 43 5.03 0.56 3.43
C ILE A 43 5.61 0.91 2.06
N SER A 44 6.92 0.78 1.92
CA SER A 44 7.58 0.96 0.63
C SER A 44 8.92 0.25 0.61
N TYR A 45 9.43 0.03 -0.59
CA TYR A 45 10.80 -0.46 -0.80
C TYR A 45 11.84 0.64 -0.64
N LYS A 46 11.41 1.90 -0.56
CA LYS A 46 12.28 3.04 -0.28
C LYS A 46 11.68 3.94 0.79
N GLU A 47 12.52 4.72 1.44
CA GLU A 47 12.16 5.47 2.63
C GLU A 47 11.13 6.57 2.36
N GLU A 48 11.28 7.26 1.23
CA GLU A 48 10.40 8.37 0.84
C GLU A 48 9.96 8.21 -0.61
N ILE A 49 8.73 8.62 -0.89
CA ILE A 49 8.21 8.72 -2.26
C ILE A 49 7.70 10.13 -2.50
N LYS A 50 7.79 10.56 -3.75
CA LYS A 50 7.19 11.81 -4.21
C LYS A 50 5.89 11.48 -4.92
N CYS A 51 4.79 12.05 -4.46
CA CYS A 51 3.47 11.85 -5.05
C CYS A 51 3.34 12.57 -6.41
N THR A 52 2.27 12.29 -7.13
CA THR A 52 2.04 12.80 -8.48
C THR A 52 2.30 14.30 -8.60
N TRP A 53 1.81 15.10 -7.66
CA TRP A 53 1.87 16.55 -7.71
C TRP A 53 2.89 17.16 -6.76
N GLY A 54 3.81 16.36 -6.25
CA GLY A 54 4.97 16.85 -5.52
C GLY A 54 4.96 16.66 -4.00
N GLY A 55 3.85 16.25 -3.40
CA GLY A 55 3.85 15.91 -1.98
C GLY A 55 4.81 14.76 -1.70
N VAL A 56 5.62 14.89 -0.64
CA VAL A 56 6.58 13.86 -0.25
C VAL A 56 6.06 13.11 0.96
N LEU A 57 6.02 11.78 0.88
CA LEU A 57 5.61 10.93 1.98
C LEU A 57 6.76 10.03 2.40
N LYS A 58 6.92 9.91 3.70
CA LYS A 58 7.81 8.91 4.29
C LYS A 58 6.97 7.69 4.63
N ALA A 59 7.38 6.52 4.14
CA ALA A 59 6.72 5.28 4.51
C ALA A 59 6.94 5.00 5.99
N GLU A 60 5.89 4.53 6.66
CA GLU A 60 5.98 4.16 8.07
C GLU A 60 6.90 2.96 8.27
N LYS A 61 6.96 2.07 7.28
CA LYS A 61 7.85 0.92 7.32
C LYS A 61 8.57 0.74 5.98
N LEU A 62 9.88 0.65 6.04
CA LEU A 62 10.71 0.25 4.91
C LEU A 62 10.71 -1.27 4.82
N VAL A 63 10.31 -1.81 3.66
CA VAL A 63 10.27 -3.26 3.44
C VAL A 63 11.51 -3.71 2.69
N THR A 64 12.19 -4.70 3.24
CA THR A 64 13.39 -5.30 2.68
C THR A 64 13.23 -6.81 2.67
N GLU A 65 14.18 -7.51 2.04
CA GLU A 65 14.20 -8.99 2.10
C GLU A 65 14.27 -9.51 3.52
N ASN A 66 14.82 -8.74 4.45
CA ASN A 66 14.99 -9.18 5.84
C ASN A 66 13.71 -9.09 6.67
N ASN A 67 12.78 -8.22 6.31
CA ASN A 67 11.55 -8.01 7.09
C ASN A 67 10.26 -8.24 6.32
N ILE A 68 10.33 -8.65 5.05
CA ILE A 68 9.15 -8.84 4.20
C ILE A 68 8.14 -9.82 4.81
N GLU A 69 8.61 -10.81 5.55
CA GLU A 69 7.74 -11.80 6.19
C GLU A 69 6.79 -11.19 7.22
N GLU A 70 7.17 -10.07 7.83
CA GLU A 70 6.26 -9.34 8.72
C GLU A 70 5.03 -8.86 7.97
N ILE A 71 5.21 -8.41 6.73
CA ILE A 71 4.11 -7.92 5.90
C ILE A 71 3.25 -9.07 5.38
N PHE A 72 3.84 -10.25 5.21
CA PHE A 72 3.08 -11.44 4.83
C PHE A 72 1.96 -11.78 5.83
N SER A 73 2.11 -11.38 7.08
CA SER A 73 1.10 -11.60 8.12
C SER A 73 -0.07 -10.63 8.06
N TYR A 74 0.01 -9.56 7.25
CA TYR A 74 -1.05 -8.59 7.14
C TYR A 74 -2.26 -9.19 6.41
N ASP A 75 -3.43 -8.58 6.62
CA ASP A 75 -4.70 -9.11 6.10
C ASP A 75 -5.02 -8.58 4.71
N ALA A 76 -4.55 -7.40 4.37
CA ALA A 76 -4.82 -6.78 3.07
C ALA A 76 -3.62 -5.97 2.59
N LEU A 77 -3.46 -5.92 1.27
CA LEU A 77 -2.49 -5.10 0.57
C LEU A 77 -3.24 -4.12 -0.33
N VAL A 78 -3.03 -2.83 -0.11
CA VAL A 78 -3.64 -1.77 -0.91
C VAL A 78 -2.57 -1.12 -1.77
N ILE A 79 -2.87 -0.96 -3.05
CA ILE A 79 -1.97 -0.36 -4.03
C ILE A 79 -2.65 0.87 -4.61
N PRO A 80 -2.34 2.07 -4.12
CA PRO A 80 -2.86 3.32 -4.69
C PRO A 80 -2.37 3.51 -6.11
N GLY A 81 -3.18 4.14 -6.94
CA GLY A 81 -2.80 4.49 -8.29
C GLY A 81 -1.86 5.69 -8.34
N GLY A 82 -1.49 6.07 -9.54
CA GLY A 82 -0.58 7.18 -9.76
C GLY A 82 -0.53 7.57 -11.22
N PHE A 83 0.34 8.54 -11.51
CA PHE A 83 0.48 9.08 -12.85
C PHE A 83 1.80 8.61 -13.49
N GLY A 84 1.71 8.02 -14.68
CA GLY A 84 2.89 7.56 -15.43
C GLY A 84 3.91 8.68 -15.69
N GLY A 85 3.43 9.91 -15.93
CA GLY A 85 4.30 11.08 -16.09
C GLY A 85 5.08 11.45 -14.83
N ALA A 86 4.66 10.96 -13.67
CA ALA A 86 5.37 11.12 -12.39
C ALA A 86 6.14 9.85 -11.99
N ASN A 87 6.47 9.02 -12.96
CA ASN A 87 7.25 7.77 -12.79
C ASN A 87 6.53 6.64 -12.05
N PHE A 88 5.20 6.66 -12.01
CA PHE A 88 4.44 5.65 -11.26
C PHE A 88 4.74 4.21 -11.69
N PHE A 89 4.96 3.99 -12.98
CA PHE A 89 5.20 2.63 -13.49
C PHE A 89 6.68 2.21 -13.47
N LYS A 90 7.56 3.10 -13.03
CA LYS A 90 9.00 2.85 -13.03
C LYS A 90 9.39 1.59 -12.25
N ASP A 91 8.76 1.39 -11.11
CA ASP A 91 9.14 0.36 -10.16
C ASP A 91 8.18 -0.84 -10.10
N LYS A 92 7.31 -1.00 -11.11
CA LYS A 92 6.35 -2.13 -11.13
C LYS A 92 7.04 -3.49 -11.12
N GLU A 93 8.28 -3.55 -11.61
CA GLU A 93 9.09 -4.76 -11.62
C GLU A 93 9.91 -4.96 -10.34
N ASN A 94 9.69 -4.12 -9.33
CA ASN A 94 10.38 -4.22 -8.05
C ASN A 94 10.15 -5.59 -7.40
N GLU A 95 11.22 -6.26 -7.00
CA GLU A 95 11.15 -7.62 -6.46
C GLU A 95 10.39 -7.70 -5.14
N ILE A 96 10.51 -6.67 -4.28
CA ILE A 96 9.76 -6.62 -3.01
C ILE A 96 8.27 -6.58 -3.29
N PHE A 97 7.84 -5.70 -4.21
CA PHE A 97 6.44 -5.59 -4.60
C PHE A 97 5.91 -6.92 -5.16
N LYS A 98 6.64 -7.52 -6.08
CA LYS A 98 6.24 -8.81 -6.69
C LYS A 98 6.06 -9.91 -5.66
N LYS A 99 6.98 -10.01 -4.71
CA LYS A 99 6.89 -11.01 -3.63
C LYS A 99 5.67 -10.80 -2.75
N LEU A 100 5.36 -9.54 -2.44
CA LEU A 100 4.16 -9.21 -1.65
C LEU A 100 2.89 -9.60 -2.38
N VAL A 101 2.74 -9.19 -3.63
CA VAL A 101 1.56 -9.51 -4.44
C VAL A 101 1.39 -11.03 -4.55
N LYS A 102 2.46 -11.74 -4.87
CA LYS A 102 2.43 -13.18 -5.00
C LYS A 102 1.96 -13.85 -3.71
N HIS A 103 2.53 -13.45 -2.57
CA HIS A 103 2.16 -14.02 -1.28
C HIS A 103 0.68 -13.78 -0.96
N PHE A 104 0.21 -12.55 -1.11
CA PHE A 104 -1.18 -12.21 -0.82
C PHE A 104 -2.15 -12.95 -1.73
N TYR A 105 -1.82 -13.05 -3.00
CA TYR A 105 -2.64 -13.80 -3.97
C TYR A 105 -2.69 -15.30 -3.65
N GLU A 106 -1.54 -15.93 -3.43
CA GLU A 106 -1.45 -17.38 -3.17
C GLU A 106 -2.10 -17.79 -1.84
N ASN A 107 -2.21 -16.88 -0.89
CA ASN A 107 -2.81 -17.14 0.41
C ASN A 107 -4.24 -16.61 0.53
N ASN A 108 -4.88 -16.29 -0.59
CA ASN A 108 -6.26 -15.81 -0.66
C ASN A 108 -6.51 -14.58 0.23
N LYS A 109 -5.52 -13.71 0.36
CA LYS A 109 -5.65 -12.46 1.09
C LYS A 109 -6.18 -11.36 0.17
N ILE A 110 -6.65 -10.28 0.77
CA ILE A 110 -7.24 -9.17 0.03
C ILE A 110 -6.16 -8.33 -0.64
N ILE A 111 -6.32 -8.10 -1.94
CA ILE A 111 -5.50 -7.14 -2.70
C ILE A 111 -6.45 -6.10 -3.27
N VAL A 112 -6.16 -4.83 -3.01
CA VAL A 112 -6.92 -3.70 -3.56
C VAL A 112 -6.01 -2.89 -4.46
N ALA A 113 -6.36 -2.76 -5.72
CA ALA A 113 -5.64 -1.91 -6.67
C ALA A 113 -6.58 -0.83 -7.17
N ILE A 114 -6.15 0.42 -7.10
CA ILE A 114 -6.99 1.57 -7.43
C ILE A 114 -6.47 2.21 -8.71
N CYS A 115 -7.40 2.55 -9.61
CA CYS A 115 -7.10 3.28 -10.84
C CYS A 115 -5.99 2.58 -11.65
N THR A 116 -4.91 3.30 -11.95
CA THR A 116 -3.79 2.79 -12.74
C THR A 116 -2.97 1.70 -12.04
N ALA A 117 -3.16 1.51 -10.74
CA ALA A 117 -2.44 0.46 -10.00
C ALA A 117 -2.75 -0.94 -10.53
N VAL A 118 -3.90 -1.13 -11.17
CA VAL A 118 -4.25 -2.40 -11.81
C VAL A 118 -3.19 -2.82 -12.84
N ILE A 119 -2.59 -1.85 -13.54
CA ILE A 119 -1.54 -2.11 -14.52
C ILE A 119 -0.32 -2.77 -13.87
N ASN A 120 -0.03 -2.40 -12.61
CA ASN A 120 1.11 -2.97 -11.89
C ASN A 120 0.91 -4.45 -11.51
N LEU A 121 -0.32 -4.96 -11.60
CA LEU A 121 -0.64 -6.35 -11.33
C LEU A 121 -0.64 -7.21 -12.60
N VAL A 122 -0.57 -6.58 -13.78
CA VAL A 122 -0.56 -7.29 -15.07
C VAL A 122 0.88 -7.54 -15.47
N GLU A 123 1.19 -8.79 -15.80
CA GLU A 123 2.50 -9.20 -16.32
C GLU A 123 2.56 -9.17 -17.84
#